data_cdc69a2fd02664c66e4b0017b4febcd3
#
_entry.id   cdc69a2fd02664c66e4b0017b4febcd3
#
_cell.length_a   1.000
_cell.length_b   1.000
_cell.length_c   1.000
_cell.angle_alpha   90.00
_cell.angle_beta   90.00
_cell.angle_gamma   90.00
#
_symmetry.space_group_name_H-M   'P 1'
#
loop_
_entity.id
_entity.type
_entity.pdbx_description
1 polymer ?
#
loop_
_entity_poly.entity_id
_entity_poly.type
_entity_poly.pdbx_seq_one_letter_code
_entity_poly.pdbx_strand_id
1 'polypeptide(L)'
;HIKTHVFINDTITKGKMEDIINSYAAKLIENTLSMPDYKFLLNKYHDLAFGITELVSASVSYNMLIKSDDVFNDKKTEIMDKYKDAIEAGDVQALYKYENEMVEFSKEYYKGDPMYDLYASGASPKWGVDFKSLKISLGAAPIPGTSDVAIITSNLKDGINNKDILPNTNMQISGAASRALLTAQAGYIVKRFASAAQSTFVYEGDCGTKKYKVMTHAKKGNLLFRYILDETGKEIMLT
;
A
#
# COMPACT_ATOMS: atom_id res chain seq x y z
N HIS A 1 -11.23 -15.78 31.70
CA HIS A 1 -12.01 -14.66 31.15
C HIS A 1 -11.07 -13.48 30.97
N ILE A 2 -10.70 -13.16 29.71
CA ILE A 2 -9.95 -11.95 29.41
C ILE A 2 -10.90 -10.77 29.70
N LYS A 3 -10.62 -10.03 30.77
CA LYS A 3 -11.37 -8.81 31.11
C LYS A 3 -11.05 -7.59 30.22
N THR A 4 -10.40 -7.81 29.11
CA THR A 4 -10.02 -6.74 28.19
C THR A 4 -10.91 -6.80 26.95
N HIS A 5 -12.05 -6.15 27.02
CA HIS A 5 -12.83 -5.86 25.82
C HIS A 5 -12.14 -4.73 25.06
N VAL A 6 -11.53 -5.07 23.92
CA VAL A 6 -11.10 -4.03 22.96
C VAL A 6 -12.32 -3.69 22.13
N PHE A 7 -12.94 -2.57 22.45
CA PHE A 7 -14.03 -2.03 21.62
C PHE A 7 -13.41 -1.12 20.56
N ILE A 8 -13.54 -1.52 19.30
CA ILE A 8 -13.09 -0.72 18.17
C ILE A 8 -14.35 -0.17 17.50
N ASN A 9 -14.64 1.12 17.73
CA ASN A 9 -15.74 1.82 17.07
C ASN A 9 -15.24 2.57 15.83
N ASP A 10 -14.59 1.84 14.92
CA ASP A 10 -14.00 2.42 13.72
C ASP A 10 -13.74 1.33 12.68
N THR A 11 -13.43 1.74 11.44
CA THR A 11 -13.02 0.80 10.39
C THR A 11 -11.73 0.08 10.79
N ILE A 12 -11.78 -1.25 10.83
CA ILE A 12 -10.61 -2.09 11.14
C ILE A 12 -9.74 -2.17 9.89
N THR A 13 -8.59 -1.49 9.93
CA THR A 13 -7.55 -1.59 8.92
C THR A 13 -6.44 -2.53 9.38
N LYS A 14 -5.63 -3.02 8.44
CA LYS A 14 -4.44 -3.82 8.76
C LYS A 14 -3.53 -3.12 9.77
N GLY A 15 -3.26 -1.81 9.59
CA GLY A 15 -2.43 -1.03 10.51
C GLY A 15 -3.00 -0.98 11.92
N LYS A 16 -4.32 -0.74 12.07
CA LYS A 16 -4.97 -0.76 13.39
C LYS A 16 -4.90 -2.12 14.06
N MET A 17 -5.05 -3.21 13.30
CA MET A 17 -4.88 -4.57 13.85
C MET A 17 -3.45 -4.79 14.34
N GLU A 18 -2.45 -4.37 13.57
CA GLU A 18 -1.04 -4.45 13.95
C GLU A 18 -0.75 -3.64 15.22
N ASP A 19 -1.28 -2.41 15.32
CA ASP A 19 -1.12 -1.56 16.51
C ASP A 19 -1.72 -2.19 17.77
N ILE A 20 -2.90 -2.80 17.64
CA ILE A 20 -3.54 -3.52 18.74
C ILE A 20 -2.68 -4.72 19.16
N ILE A 21 -2.25 -5.56 18.23
CA ILE A 21 -1.40 -6.72 18.52
C ILE A 21 -0.11 -6.28 19.20
N ASN A 22 0.53 -5.22 18.72
CA ASN A 22 1.75 -4.68 19.30
C ASN A 22 1.53 -4.13 20.70
N SER A 23 0.40 -3.44 20.95
CA SER A 23 0.04 -2.95 22.30
C SER A 23 -0.12 -4.08 23.32
N TYR A 24 -0.69 -5.21 22.90
CA TYR A 24 -0.82 -6.40 23.74
C TYR A 24 0.50 -7.17 23.90
N ALA A 25 1.36 -7.15 22.88
CA ALA A 25 2.72 -7.68 22.98
C ALA A 25 3.53 -6.89 24.02
N ALA A 26 3.41 -5.55 24.06
CA ALA A 26 4.02 -4.71 25.08
C ALA A 26 3.54 -5.11 26.49
N LYS A 27 2.23 -5.28 26.69
CA LYS A 27 1.65 -5.74 27.97
C LYS A 27 2.15 -7.12 28.40
N LEU A 28 2.42 -8.01 27.43
CA LEU A 28 3.03 -9.31 27.70
C LEU A 28 4.46 -9.15 28.22
N ILE A 29 5.25 -8.27 27.59
CA ILE A 29 6.64 -7.96 28.01
C ILE A 29 6.64 -7.34 29.42
N GLU A 30 5.69 -6.45 29.72
CA GLU A 30 5.50 -5.83 31.02
C GLU A 30 4.93 -6.77 32.09
N ASN A 31 4.70 -8.05 31.76
CA ASN A 31 4.07 -9.05 32.63
C ASN A 31 2.66 -8.66 33.13
N THR A 32 1.97 -7.75 32.47
CA THR A 32 0.59 -7.35 32.77
C THR A 32 -0.46 -8.19 32.02
N LEU A 33 -0.02 -9.00 31.05
CA LEU A 33 -0.82 -9.95 30.30
C LEU A 33 -0.14 -11.33 30.31
N SER A 34 -0.92 -12.40 30.47
CA SER A 34 -0.38 -13.76 30.41
C SER A 34 -0.16 -14.26 28.98
N MET A 35 0.81 -15.17 28.79
CA MET A 35 1.05 -15.79 27.48
C MET A 35 -0.18 -16.54 26.93
N PRO A 36 -0.95 -17.30 27.72
CA PRO A 36 -2.19 -17.93 27.26
C PRO A 36 -3.22 -16.92 26.73
N ASP A 37 -3.39 -15.78 27.42
CA ASP A 37 -4.32 -14.74 27.02
C ASP A 37 -3.88 -14.05 25.73
N TYR A 38 -2.58 -13.79 25.55
CA TYR A 38 -2.03 -13.26 24.33
C TYR A 38 -2.23 -14.21 23.14
N LYS A 39 -1.97 -15.52 23.33
CA LYS A 39 -2.24 -16.54 22.31
C LYS A 39 -3.71 -16.61 21.93
N PHE A 40 -4.61 -16.52 22.92
CA PHE A 40 -6.05 -16.49 22.67
C PHE A 40 -6.43 -15.29 21.81
N LEU A 41 -5.90 -14.10 22.10
CA LEU A 41 -6.11 -12.88 21.33
C LEU A 41 -5.64 -13.06 19.86
N LEU A 42 -4.42 -13.57 19.67
CA LEU A 42 -3.88 -13.81 18.33
C LEU A 42 -4.75 -14.80 17.53
N ASN A 43 -5.19 -15.88 18.16
CA ASN A 43 -6.07 -16.87 17.50
C ASN A 43 -7.40 -16.22 17.09
N LYS A 44 -7.98 -15.35 17.93
CA LYS A 44 -9.23 -14.66 17.60
C LYS A 44 -9.06 -13.66 16.46
N TYR A 45 -7.93 -12.95 16.39
CA TYR A 45 -7.61 -12.12 15.23
C TYR A 45 -7.40 -12.94 13.96
N HIS A 46 -6.78 -14.09 14.07
CA HIS A 46 -6.60 -15.02 12.97
C HIS A 46 -7.94 -15.54 12.45
N ASP A 47 -8.83 -15.98 13.34
CA ASP A 47 -10.20 -16.42 12.98
C ASP A 47 -10.96 -15.30 12.28
N LEU A 48 -10.88 -14.05 12.78
CA LEU A 48 -11.49 -12.88 12.16
C LEU A 48 -10.92 -12.61 10.77
N ALA A 49 -9.59 -12.65 10.62
CA ALA A 49 -8.94 -12.43 9.34
C ALA A 49 -9.36 -13.47 8.30
N PHE A 50 -9.45 -14.74 8.69
CA PHE A 50 -9.95 -15.80 7.82
C PHE A 50 -11.41 -15.57 7.40
N GLY A 51 -12.29 -15.23 8.35
CA GLY A 51 -13.69 -14.94 8.03
C GLY A 51 -13.87 -13.75 7.07
N ILE A 52 -13.02 -12.74 7.19
CA ILE A 52 -13.04 -11.58 6.28
C ILE A 52 -12.54 -11.95 4.88
N THR A 53 -11.57 -12.86 4.73
CA THR A 53 -11.05 -13.25 3.41
C THR A 53 -12.11 -13.93 2.53
N GLU A 54 -13.10 -14.56 3.12
CA GLU A 54 -14.23 -15.15 2.39
C GLU A 54 -15.18 -14.08 1.81
N LEU A 55 -15.13 -12.87 2.34
CA LEU A 55 -15.92 -11.74 1.87
C LEU A 55 -15.22 -10.89 0.80
N VAL A 56 -13.98 -11.20 0.47
CA VAL A 56 -13.24 -10.48 -0.58
C VAL A 56 -13.86 -10.78 -1.92
N SER A 57 -14.50 -9.80 -2.49
CA SER A 57 -15.12 -9.85 -3.80
C SER A 57 -14.15 -9.54 -4.93
N ALA A 58 -14.59 -9.75 -6.18
CA ALA A 58 -13.89 -9.26 -7.35
C ALA A 58 -13.70 -7.73 -7.30
N SER A 59 -12.67 -7.24 -8.00
CA SER A 59 -12.32 -5.81 -8.01
C SER A 59 -13.37 -4.93 -8.68
N VAL A 60 -14.24 -5.50 -9.53
CA VAL A 60 -15.29 -4.81 -10.29
C VAL A 60 -16.52 -5.70 -10.46
N SER A 61 -17.70 -5.10 -10.50
CA SER A 61 -18.95 -5.83 -10.74
C SER A 61 -19.13 -6.19 -12.22
N TYR A 62 -19.92 -7.23 -12.47
CA TYR A 62 -20.35 -7.58 -13.82
C TYR A 62 -21.05 -6.41 -14.53
N ASN A 63 -21.86 -5.65 -13.80
CA ASN A 63 -22.54 -4.47 -14.35
C ASN A 63 -21.54 -3.41 -14.81
N MET A 64 -20.45 -3.19 -14.08
CA MET A 64 -19.40 -2.25 -14.47
C MET A 64 -18.67 -2.68 -15.74
N LEU A 65 -18.54 -4.00 -15.96
CA LEU A 65 -17.88 -4.54 -17.15
C LEU A 65 -18.75 -4.43 -18.41
N ILE A 66 -20.02 -4.83 -18.29
CA ILE A 66 -20.89 -5.09 -19.47
C ILE A 66 -21.76 -3.90 -19.81
N LYS A 67 -22.21 -3.14 -18.81
CA LYS A 67 -23.11 -2.02 -19.05
C LYS A 67 -22.46 -1.04 -20.03
N SER A 68 -23.09 -0.87 -21.20
CA SER A 68 -22.76 0.26 -22.09
C SER A 68 -23.17 1.53 -21.36
N ASP A 69 -22.23 2.41 -21.17
CA ASP A 69 -22.37 3.50 -20.25
C ASP A 69 -22.11 4.81 -21.00
N ASP A 70 -23.14 5.19 -21.83
CA ASP A 70 -23.02 6.35 -22.70
C ASP A 70 -22.71 7.61 -21.90
N VAL A 71 -23.37 7.81 -20.75
CA VAL A 71 -23.13 8.97 -19.86
C VAL A 71 -21.68 8.99 -19.35
N PHE A 72 -21.14 7.82 -18.98
CA PHE A 72 -19.75 7.73 -18.53
C PHE A 72 -18.78 8.00 -19.68
N ASN A 73 -19.07 7.50 -20.88
CA ASN A 73 -18.23 7.67 -22.05
C ASN A 73 -18.25 9.12 -22.55
N ASP A 74 -19.41 9.77 -22.54
CA ASP A 74 -19.56 11.19 -22.89
C ASP A 74 -18.72 12.05 -21.92
N LYS A 75 -18.81 11.78 -20.62
CA LYS A 75 -18.01 12.50 -19.62
C LYS A 75 -16.52 12.21 -19.75
N LYS A 76 -16.15 10.97 -20.07
CA LYS A 76 -14.76 10.60 -20.35
C LYS A 76 -14.21 11.40 -21.53
N THR A 77 -15.00 11.56 -22.61
CA THR A 77 -14.62 12.34 -23.78
C THR A 77 -14.48 13.82 -23.45
N GLU A 78 -15.47 14.39 -22.74
CA GLU A 78 -15.44 15.80 -22.31
C GLU A 78 -14.19 16.12 -21.48
N ILE A 79 -13.84 15.28 -20.51
CA ILE A 79 -12.68 15.50 -19.65
C ILE A 79 -11.37 15.24 -20.43
N MET A 80 -11.34 14.20 -21.29
CA MET A 80 -10.19 13.93 -22.14
C MET A 80 -9.85 15.14 -23.04
N ASP A 81 -10.85 15.76 -23.63
CA ASP A 81 -10.67 16.92 -24.53
C ASP A 81 -10.00 18.12 -23.84
N LYS A 82 -10.21 18.29 -22.52
CA LYS A 82 -9.52 19.33 -21.74
C LYS A 82 -7.99 19.13 -21.67
N TYR A 83 -7.55 17.87 -21.67
CA TYR A 83 -6.15 17.51 -21.44
C TYR A 83 -5.45 16.94 -22.67
N LYS A 84 -6.18 16.74 -23.77
CA LYS A 84 -5.73 16.01 -24.95
C LYS A 84 -4.40 16.53 -25.51
N ASP A 85 -4.32 17.82 -25.79
CA ASP A 85 -3.12 18.41 -26.41
C ASP A 85 -1.88 18.26 -25.51
N ALA A 86 -2.05 18.42 -24.20
CA ALA A 86 -0.96 18.26 -23.25
C ALA A 86 -0.55 16.77 -23.10
N ILE A 87 -1.51 15.86 -23.09
CA ILE A 87 -1.25 14.41 -23.05
C ILE A 87 -0.54 13.95 -24.33
N GLU A 88 -0.96 14.43 -25.49
CA GLU A 88 -0.32 14.15 -26.78
C GLU A 88 1.10 14.74 -26.88
N ALA A 89 1.34 15.85 -26.18
CA ALA A 89 2.68 16.42 -26.02
C ALA A 89 3.56 15.67 -24.99
N GLY A 90 3.03 14.63 -24.32
CA GLY A 90 3.77 13.81 -23.35
C GLY A 90 3.74 14.33 -21.91
N ASP A 91 2.84 15.24 -21.56
CA ASP A 91 2.71 15.76 -20.20
C ASP A 91 2.03 14.73 -19.27
N VAL A 92 2.85 14.07 -18.46
CA VAL A 92 2.39 13.07 -17.46
C VAL A 92 1.53 13.72 -16.37
N GLN A 93 1.74 15.00 -16.05
CA GLN A 93 0.93 15.70 -15.07
C GLN A 93 -0.49 15.95 -15.57
N ALA A 94 -0.63 16.23 -16.86
CA ALA A 94 -1.94 16.34 -17.50
C ALA A 94 -2.69 15.00 -17.48
N LEU A 95 -1.98 13.89 -17.72
CA LEU A 95 -2.56 12.55 -17.57
C LEU A 95 -3.07 12.31 -16.14
N TYR A 96 -2.28 12.60 -15.12
CA TYR A 96 -2.71 12.41 -13.73
C TYR A 96 -3.91 13.29 -13.35
N LYS A 97 -3.99 14.52 -13.86
CA LYS A 97 -5.17 15.38 -13.65
C LYS A 97 -6.42 14.78 -14.29
N TYR A 98 -6.30 14.33 -15.54
CA TYR A 98 -7.36 13.62 -16.25
C TYR A 98 -7.82 12.38 -15.45
N GLU A 99 -6.89 11.51 -15.04
CA GLU A 99 -7.18 10.31 -14.29
C GLU A 99 -7.89 10.61 -12.97
N ASN A 100 -7.41 11.59 -12.21
CA ASN A 100 -8.01 11.97 -10.93
C ASN A 100 -9.42 12.54 -11.11
N GLU A 101 -9.64 13.42 -12.11
CA GLU A 101 -10.97 13.99 -12.40
C GLU A 101 -11.95 12.87 -12.77
N MET A 102 -11.53 11.91 -13.58
CA MET A 102 -12.33 10.73 -13.94
C MET A 102 -12.59 9.80 -12.75
N VAL A 103 -11.61 9.59 -11.88
CA VAL A 103 -11.79 8.77 -10.66
C VAL A 103 -12.81 9.41 -9.73
N GLU A 104 -12.72 10.72 -9.49
CA GLU A 104 -13.69 11.41 -8.64
C GLU A 104 -15.11 11.38 -9.26
N PHE A 105 -15.24 11.63 -10.55
CA PHE A 105 -16.51 11.47 -11.25
C PHE A 105 -17.06 10.04 -11.10
N SER A 106 -16.22 9.02 -11.24
CA SER A 106 -16.63 7.62 -11.13
C SER A 106 -17.19 7.27 -9.76
N LYS A 107 -16.65 7.85 -8.68
CA LYS A 107 -17.15 7.63 -7.33
C LYS A 107 -18.58 8.12 -7.13
N GLU A 108 -18.91 9.28 -7.69
CA GLU A 108 -20.28 9.80 -7.65
C GLU A 108 -21.20 9.02 -8.57
N TYR A 109 -20.72 8.66 -9.76
CA TYR A 109 -21.50 7.95 -10.78
C TYR A 109 -21.90 6.53 -10.36
N TYR A 110 -21.00 5.80 -9.67
CA TYR A 110 -21.25 4.44 -9.20
C TYR A 110 -21.76 4.36 -7.76
N LYS A 111 -22.19 5.46 -7.17
CA LYS A 111 -22.81 5.47 -5.85
C LYS A 111 -24.04 4.57 -5.82
N GLY A 112 -24.08 3.60 -4.89
CA GLY A 112 -25.10 2.57 -4.81
C GLY A 112 -24.85 1.32 -5.66
N ASP A 113 -23.72 1.23 -6.39
CA ASP A 113 -23.24 -0.05 -6.92
C ASP A 113 -22.58 -0.85 -5.79
N PRO A 114 -22.88 -2.16 -5.64
CA PRO A 114 -22.31 -2.98 -4.55
C PRO A 114 -20.79 -2.95 -4.46
N MET A 115 -20.09 -2.80 -5.58
CA MET A 115 -18.62 -2.73 -5.60
C MET A 115 -18.12 -1.38 -5.12
N TYR A 116 -18.84 -0.29 -5.45
CA TYR A 116 -18.54 1.01 -4.88
C TYR A 116 -18.79 1.04 -3.37
N ASP A 117 -19.88 0.41 -2.91
CA ASP A 117 -20.19 0.33 -1.48
C ASP A 117 -19.14 -0.46 -0.70
N LEU A 118 -18.58 -1.53 -1.29
CA LEU A 118 -17.42 -2.24 -0.74
C LEU A 118 -16.18 -1.34 -0.62
N TYR A 119 -15.91 -0.53 -1.64
CA TYR A 119 -14.85 0.47 -1.58
C TYR A 119 -15.13 1.53 -0.50
N ALA A 120 -16.33 2.08 -0.48
CA ALA A 120 -16.73 3.11 0.49
C ALA A 120 -16.70 2.61 1.93
N SER A 121 -16.96 1.32 2.17
CA SER A 121 -16.82 0.68 3.48
C SER A 121 -15.38 0.44 3.92
N GLY A 122 -14.41 0.63 3.03
CA GLY A 122 -13.00 0.35 3.28
C GLY A 122 -12.60 -1.12 3.08
N ALA A 123 -13.51 -2.00 2.66
CA ALA A 123 -13.21 -3.40 2.37
C ALA A 123 -12.37 -3.59 1.11
N SER A 124 -12.47 -2.65 0.15
CA SER A 124 -11.63 -2.63 -1.07
C SER A 124 -11.00 -1.25 -1.26
N PRO A 125 -9.73 -1.05 -0.90
CA PRO A 125 -9.11 0.28 -0.91
C PRO A 125 -8.62 0.75 -2.29
N LYS A 126 -8.83 -0.03 -3.36
CA LYS A 126 -8.14 0.17 -4.64
C LYS A 126 -8.99 0.76 -5.77
N TRP A 127 -10.11 1.41 -5.49
CA TRP A 127 -10.98 1.97 -6.54
C TRP A 127 -10.22 2.76 -7.60
N GLY A 128 -9.36 3.71 -7.19
CA GLY A 128 -8.56 4.52 -8.09
C GLY A 128 -7.52 3.75 -8.90
N VAL A 129 -7.18 2.52 -8.52
CA VAL A 129 -6.24 1.66 -9.27
C VAL A 129 -7.01 0.71 -10.19
N ASP A 130 -7.91 -0.08 -9.63
CA ASP A 130 -8.60 -1.15 -10.36
C ASP A 130 -9.60 -0.57 -11.37
N PHE A 131 -10.42 0.40 -10.97
CA PHE A 131 -11.37 1.07 -11.83
C PHE A 131 -10.69 1.91 -12.92
N LYS A 132 -9.61 2.61 -12.56
CA LYS A 132 -8.81 3.40 -13.50
C LYS A 132 -8.30 2.55 -14.66
N SER A 133 -7.62 1.47 -14.35
CA SER A 133 -7.07 0.57 -15.37
C SER A 133 -8.16 -0.10 -16.21
N LEU A 134 -9.33 -0.35 -15.61
CA LEU A 134 -10.45 -0.96 -16.30
C LEU A 134 -11.09 -0.02 -17.34
N LYS A 135 -11.44 1.20 -16.96
CA LYS A 135 -12.29 2.08 -17.79
C LYS A 135 -11.66 3.42 -18.21
N ILE A 136 -10.59 3.86 -17.53
CA ILE A 136 -10.02 5.20 -17.78
C ILE A 136 -8.76 5.08 -18.62
N SER A 137 -7.66 4.62 -18.03
CA SER A 137 -6.36 4.50 -18.69
C SER A 137 -5.47 3.50 -17.98
N LEU A 138 -4.51 2.91 -18.68
CA LEU A 138 -3.45 2.11 -18.07
C LEU A 138 -2.36 2.98 -17.44
N GLY A 139 -2.34 4.26 -17.74
CA GLY A 139 -1.48 5.23 -17.08
C GLY A 139 -0.15 5.47 -17.77
N ALA A 140 0.90 5.66 -17.00
CA ALA A 140 2.23 5.99 -17.48
C ALA A 140 3.20 4.83 -17.28
N ALA A 141 3.98 4.50 -18.30
CA ALA A 141 4.93 3.40 -18.30
C ALA A 141 6.36 3.88 -18.52
N PRO A 142 7.36 3.46 -17.75
CA PRO A 142 8.76 3.82 -18.00
C PRO A 142 9.23 3.23 -19.33
N ILE A 143 9.97 4.00 -20.10
CA ILE A 143 10.61 3.55 -21.33
C ILE A 143 11.96 2.92 -20.97
N PRO A 144 12.20 1.61 -21.26
CA PRO A 144 13.45 0.95 -20.90
C PRO A 144 14.68 1.66 -21.46
N GLY A 145 15.69 1.87 -20.61
CA GLY A 145 16.96 2.49 -20.98
C GLY A 145 16.94 4.02 -21.05
N THR A 146 15.81 4.67 -20.73
CA THR A 146 15.69 6.13 -20.67
C THR A 146 15.11 6.58 -19.33
N SER A 147 15.12 7.90 -19.07
CA SER A 147 14.39 8.51 -17.96
C SER A 147 12.96 8.90 -18.35
N ASP A 148 12.57 8.65 -19.60
CA ASP A 148 11.30 9.08 -20.14
C ASP A 148 10.18 8.09 -19.82
N VAL A 149 8.96 8.58 -19.96
CA VAL A 149 7.74 7.84 -19.64
C VAL A 149 6.80 7.88 -20.83
N ALA A 150 6.30 6.73 -21.26
CA ALA A 150 5.24 6.63 -22.26
C ALA A 150 3.87 6.72 -21.59
N ILE A 151 2.97 7.47 -22.19
CA ILE A 151 1.58 7.60 -21.77
C ILE A 151 0.73 6.55 -22.49
N ILE A 152 -0.06 5.78 -21.74
CA ILE A 152 -0.96 4.74 -22.23
C ILE A 152 -2.39 5.17 -21.93
N THR A 153 -3.07 5.71 -22.94
CA THR A 153 -4.47 6.18 -22.80
C THR A 153 -5.50 5.07 -22.96
N SER A 154 -5.11 3.91 -23.45
CA SER A 154 -5.95 2.72 -23.55
C SER A 154 -6.33 2.19 -22.18
N ASN A 155 -7.42 1.45 -22.09
CA ASN A 155 -7.92 0.79 -20.89
C ASN A 155 -8.29 -0.68 -21.20
N LEU A 156 -8.55 -1.47 -20.15
CA LEU A 156 -8.81 -2.90 -20.31
C LEU A 156 -10.18 -3.21 -20.91
N LYS A 157 -11.20 -2.35 -20.69
CA LYS A 157 -12.55 -2.58 -21.22
C LYS A 157 -12.62 -2.37 -22.74
N ASP A 158 -12.04 -1.28 -23.22
CA ASP A 158 -12.09 -0.89 -24.63
C ASP A 158 -10.99 -1.59 -25.46
N GLY A 159 -10.03 -2.19 -24.77
CA GLY A 159 -8.86 -2.84 -25.37
C GLY A 159 -7.69 -1.89 -25.57
N ILE A 160 -6.58 -2.42 -26.06
CA ILE A 160 -5.31 -1.69 -26.20
C ILE A 160 -5.13 -1.28 -27.67
N ASN A 161 -4.98 0.02 -27.91
CA ASN A 161 -4.69 0.57 -29.22
C ASN A 161 -3.29 0.17 -29.71
N ASN A 162 -3.08 0.07 -31.01
CA ASN A 162 -1.80 -0.34 -31.60
C ASN A 162 -0.61 0.48 -31.11
N LYS A 163 -0.78 1.81 -30.91
CA LYS A 163 0.27 2.69 -30.37
C LYS A 163 0.67 2.37 -28.93
N ASP A 164 -0.25 1.80 -28.16
CA ASP A 164 -0.09 1.52 -26.73
C ASP A 164 0.39 0.09 -26.43
N ILE A 165 0.43 -0.79 -27.45
CA ILE A 165 0.87 -2.19 -27.29
C ILE A 165 2.30 -2.26 -26.76
N LEU A 166 3.24 -1.56 -27.40
CA LEU A 166 4.66 -1.64 -27.02
C LEU A 166 4.91 -1.05 -25.63
N PRO A 167 4.44 0.17 -25.29
CA PRO A 167 4.55 0.70 -23.93
C PRO A 167 3.91 -0.20 -22.87
N ASN A 168 2.73 -0.77 -23.15
CA ASN A 168 2.07 -1.69 -22.22
C ASN A 168 2.88 -2.98 -22.04
N THR A 169 3.43 -3.55 -23.09
CA THR A 169 4.30 -4.74 -23.01
C THR A 169 5.53 -4.44 -22.15
N ASN A 170 6.19 -3.30 -22.37
CA ASN A 170 7.34 -2.88 -21.57
C ASN A 170 6.97 -2.71 -20.09
N MET A 171 5.81 -2.14 -19.80
CA MET A 171 5.29 -2.00 -18.42
C MET A 171 5.09 -3.37 -17.76
N GLN A 172 4.51 -4.33 -18.47
CA GLN A 172 4.28 -5.68 -17.95
C GLN A 172 5.60 -6.43 -17.69
N ILE A 173 6.54 -6.36 -18.63
CA ILE A 173 7.88 -6.96 -18.48
C ILE A 173 8.63 -6.33 -17.30
N SER A 174 8.65 -5.01 -17.21
CA SER A 174 9.28 -4.27 -16.12
C SER A 174 8.66 -4.61 -14.77
N GLY A 175 7.32 -4.69 -14.70
CA GLY A 175 6.60 -5.10 -13.50
C GLY A 175 6.91 -6.54 -13.08
N ALA A 176 6.99 -7.47 -14.03
CA ALA A 176 7.36 -8.86 -13.76
C ALA A 176 8.82 -8.97 -13.28
N ALA A 177 9.75 -8.27 -13.95
CA ALA A 177 11.15 -8.22 -13.55
C ALA A 177 11.34 -7.63 -12.15
N SER A 178 10.65 -6.53 -11.82
CA SER A 178 10.70 -5.92 -10.48
C SER A 178 10.21 -6.89 -9.41
N ARG A 179 9.09 -7.57 -9.64
CA ARG A 179 8.54 -8.50 -8.65
C ARG A 179 9.39 -9.76 -8.48
N ALA A 180 9.87 -10.35 -9.56
CA ALA A 180 10.61 -11.63 -9.53
C ALA A 180 12.08 -11.43 -9.19
N LEU A 181 12.80 -10.58 -9.95
CA LEU A 181 14.25 -10.48 -9.86
C LEU A 181 14.69 -9.62 -8.66
N LEU A 182 14.08 -8.45 -8.45
CA LEU A 182 14.47 -7.57 -7.35
C LEU A 182 14.12 -8.17 -5.98
N THR A 183 12.99 -8.90 -5.90
CA THR A 183 12.64 -9.64 -4.67
C THR A 183 13.66 -10.73 -4.36
N ALA A 184 14.09 -11.48 -5.36
CA ALA A 184 15.12 -12.51 -5.20
C ALA A 184 16.47 -11.91 -4.75
N GLN A 185 16.88 -10.78 -5.34
CA GLN A 185 18.12 -10.08 -4.96
C GLN A 185 18.06 -9.55 -3.52
N ALA A 186 16.94 -8.90 -3.14
CA ALA A 186 16.74 -8.43 -1.78
C ALA A 186 16.73 -9.60 -0.77
N GLY A 187 16.07 -10.71 -1.09
CA GLY A 187 16.05 -11.93 -0.27
C GLY A 187 17.46 -12.53 -0.11
N TYR A 188 18.27 -12.54 -1.16
CA TYR A 188 19.65 -13.01 -1.08
C TYR A 188 20.52 -12.13 -0.17
N ILE A 189 20.39 -10.82 -0.25
CA ILE A 189 21.10 -9.88 0.64
C ILE A 189 20.70 -10.14 2.10
N VAL A 190 19.41 -10.24 2.39
CA VAL A 190 18.91 -10.55 3.74
C VAL A 190 19.49 -11.86 4.26
N LYS A 191 19.49 -12.92 3.41
CA LYS A 191 20.11 -14.20 3.77
C LYS A 191 21.59 -14.07 4.12
N ARG A 192 22.35 -13.29 3.35
CA ARG A 192 23.78 -13.03 3.63
C ARG A 192 23.98 -12.30 4.95
N PHE A 193 23.18 -11.28 5.24
CA PHE A 193 23.23 -10.57 6.52
C PHE A 193 22.85 -11.48 7.69
N ALA A 194 21.79 -12.27 7.55
CA ALA A 194 21.39 -13.23 8.57
C ALA A 194 22.50 -14.26 8.86
N SER A 195 23.15 -14.78 7.80
CA SER A 195 24.26 -15.71 7.95
C SER A 195 25.50 -15.07 8.59
N ALA A 196 25.79 -13.81 8.27
CA ALA A 196 26.92 -13.09 8.88
C ALA A 196 26.66 -12.74 10.35
N ALA A 197 25.42 -12.49 10.72
CA ALA A 197 25.01 -12.11 12.07
C ALA A 197 24.53 -13.29 12.93
N GLN A 198 24.55 -14.54 12.44
CA GLN A 198 23.98 -15.69 13.15
C GLN A 198 24.64 -15.99 14.52
N SER A 199 25.86 -15.53 14.72
CA SER A 199 26.58 -15.65 16.00
C SER A 199 26.44 -14.39 16.88
N THR A 200 25.67 -13.40 16.43
CA THR A 200 25.46 -12.16 17.16
C THR A 200 24.21 -12.25 18.01
N PHE A 201 24.35 -12.10 19.30
CA PHE A 201 23.25 -12.18 20.25
C PHE A 201 23.09 -10.85 20.99
N VAL A 202 21.85 -10.48 21.25
CA VAL A 202 21.53 -9.38 22.16
C VAL A 202 21.55 -9.93 23.57
N TYR A 203 22.30 -9.31 24.48
CA TYR A 203 22.30 -9.67 25.89
C TYR A 203 21.94 -8.44 26.73
N GLU A 204 21.48 -8.69 27.95
CA GLU A 204 21.20 -7.64 28.92
C GLU A 204 22.50 -7.10 29.50
N GLY A 205 22.70 -5.80 29.39
CA GLY A 205 23.88 -5.12 29.94
C GLY A 205 24.31 -3.95 29.07
N ASP A 206 24.96 -3.00 29.72
CA ASP A 206 25.59 -1.88 29.01
C ASP A 206 26.85 -2.37 28.26
N CYS A 207 26.91 -2.10 26.97
CA CYS A 207 28.10 -2.43 26.16
C CYS A 207 29.28 -1.49 26.43
N GLY A 208 29.12 -0.44 27.24
CA GLY A 208 30.16 0.52 27.59
C GLY A 208 30.68 1.36 26.43
N THR A 209 29.99 1.37 25.29
CA THR A 209 30.45 2.17 24.14
C THR A 209 30.31 3.66 24.41
N LYS A 210 31.36 4.39 24.11
CA LYS A 210 31.36 5.87 24.09
C LYS A 210 31.24 6.43 22.67
N LYS A 211 31.04 5.54 21.67
CA LYS A 211 30.87 5.93 20.27
C LYS A 211 29.38 6.06 19.96
N TYR A 212 29.00 7.13 19.30
CA TYR A 212 27.63 7.39 18.88
C TYR A 212 27.58 7.81 17.41
N LYS A 213 26.41 7.64 16.81
CA LYS A 213 26.13 8.06 15.44
C LYS A 213 25.31 9.35 15.47
N VAL A 214 25.80 10.38 14.77
CA VAL A 214 25.00 11.59 14.53
C VAL A 214 23.92 11.28 13.50
N MET A 215 22.67 11.62 13.82
CA MET A 215 21.52 11.46 12.94
C MET A 215 20.89 12.83 12.69
N THR A 216 20.90 13.28 11.44
CA THR A 216 20.37 14.60 11.04
C THR A 216 18.84 14.59 10.85
N HIS A 217 18.25 13.44 10.51
CA HIS A 217 16.82 13.28 10.28
C HIS A 217 16.34 11.93 10.81
N ALA A 218 16.11 11.85 12.12
CA ALA A 218 15.55 10.64 12.72
C ALA A 218 14.05 10.80 12.96
N LYS A 219 13.26 9.83 12.49
CA LYS A 219 11.86 9.72 12.90
C LYS A 219 11.82 9.30 14.38
N LYS A 220 10.92 9.88 15.18
CA LYS A 220 10.78 9.58 16.62
C LYS A 220 10.73 8.06 16.90
N GLY A 221 10.00 7.28 16.10
CA GLY A 221 9.90 5.84 16.26
C GLY A 221 11.23 5.07 16.11
N ASN A 222 12.21 5.63 15.37
CA ASN A 222 13.53 5.01 15.23
C ASN A 222 14.44 5.27 16.45
N LEU A 223 14.05 6.17 17.32
CA LEU A 223 14.81 6.57 18.51
C LEU A 223 14.24 5.97 19.80
N LEU A 224 13.03 5.41 19.76
CA LEU A 224 12.41 4.76 20.92
C LEU A 224 13.30 3.62 21.45
N PHE A 225 13.42 3.55 22.76
CA PHE A 225 14.25 2.58 23.49
C PHE A 225 15.75 2.64 23.14
N ARG A 226 16.23 3.79 22.67
CA ARG A 226 17.65 4.05 22.42
C ARG A 226 18.16 5.17 23.32
N TYR A 227 19.43 5.05 23.71
CA TYR A 227 20.11 6.14 24.38
C TYR A 227 20.51 7.19 23.34
N ILE A 228 20.16 8.42 23.62
CA ILE A 228 20.55 9.60 22.86
C ILE A 228 21.31 10.57 23.76
N LEU A 229 22.17 11.39 23.20
CA LEU A 229 22.76 12.50 23.92
C LEU A 229 21.85 13.72 23.76
N ASP A 230 21.53 14.37 24.87
CA ASP A 230 20.84 15.66 24.85
C ASP A 230 21.82 16.82 24.50
N GLU A 231 21.31 18.03 24.43
CA GLU A 231 22.11 19.23 24.13
C GLU A 231 23.21 19.50 25.17
N THR A 232 23.09 18.91 26.36
CA THR A 232 24.06 19.02 27.44
C THR A 232 25.10 17.90 27.43
N GLY A 233 24.98 16.93 26.52
CA GLY A 233 25.83 15.74 26.41
C GLY A 233 25.46 14.63 27.40
N LYS A 234 24.28 14.70 28.03
CA LYS A 234 23.79 13.68 28.94
C LYS A 234 23.04 12.59 28.16
N GLU A 235 23.29 11.32 28.50
CA GLU A 235 22.58 10.19 27.93
C GLU A 235 21.16 10.09 28.49
N ILE A 236 20.18 10.09 27.59
CA ILE A 236 18.76 9.95 27.92
C ILE A 236 18.20 8.81 27.08
N MET A 237 17.46 7.89 27.69
CA MET A 237 16.70 6.87 26.97
C MET A 237 15.34 7.44 26.60
N LEU A 238 15.00 7.42 25.30
CA LEU A 238 13.66 7.79 24.85
C LEU A 238 12.71 6.61 25.02
N THR A 239 11.66 6.83 25.77
CA THR A 239 10.56 5.89 26.02
C THR A 239 9.27 6.38 25.36
#